data_09e13802f39955b4424d114579911b6d
#
_entry.id   09e13802f39955b4424d114579911b6d
#
_cell.length_a   1.000
_cell.length_b   1.000
_cell.length_c   1.000
_cell.angle_alpha   90.00
_cell.angle_beta   90.00
_cell.angle_gamma   90.00
#
_symmetry.space_group_name_H-M   'P 1'
#
loop_
_entity.id
_entity.type
_entity.pdbx_description
1 polymer ?
#
loop_
_entity_poly.entity_id
_entity_poly.type
_entity_poly.pdbx_seq_one_letter_code
_entity_poly.pdbx_strand_id
1 'polypeptide(L)'
;MNQFRGKVLVLNFWATWCPPCVEEMPSLVQMQQKLKNDKIEVLAVSVDVDGSAYQKFLKDYNVNLLTVRDVEQRSNQLYGTFKFPETYIIDQNGVLRRKFIGAVDWNTPEIVDYLKKLAS
;
A
#
# COMPACT_ATOMS: atom_id res chain seq x y z
N MET A 1 5.12 6.28 11.92
CA MET A 1 4.47 4.94 11.94
C MET A 1 3.73 4.61 13.22
N ASN A 2 3.96 5.38 14.30
CA ASN A 2 3.26 5.13 15.57
C ASN A 2 1.74 5.27 15.46
N GLN A 3 1.27 6.12 14.55
CA GLN A 3 -0.17 6.32 14.32
C GLN A 3 -0.90 5.07 13.84
N PHE A 4 -0.15 4.06 13.37
CA PHE A 4 -0.72 2.80 12.88
C PHE A 4 -0.66 1.67 13.91
N ARG A 5 -0.15 1.95 15.12
CA ARG A 5 -0.13 0.95 16.20
C ARG A 5 -1.55 0.50 16.50
N GLY A 6 -1.73 -0.79 16.66
CA GLY A 6 -3.04 -1.39 16.87
C GLY A 6 -3.76 -1.76 15.59
N LYS A 7 -3.15 -1.45 14.43
CA LYS A 7 -3.69 -1.82 13.11
C LYS A 7 -2.66 -2.62 12.33
N VAL A 8 -3.14 -3.49 11.45
CA VAL A 8 -2.29 -4.10 10.43
C VAL A 8 -2.10 -3.08 9.32
N LEU A 9 -0.85 -2.76 9.00
CA LEU A 9 -0.52 -1.78 7.96
C LEU A 9 -0.08 -2.51 6.69
N VAL A 10 -0.73 -2.19 5.58
CA VAL A 10 -0.33 -2.61 4.25
C VAL A 10 0.39 -1.42 3.62
N LEU A 11 1.71 -1.45 3.66
CA LEU A 11 2.56 -0.35 3.18
C LEU A 11 2.99 -0.65 1.76
N ASN A 12 2.45 0.10 0.81
CA ASN A 12 2.65 -0.11 -0.63
C ASN A 12 3.49 1.02 -1.23
N PHE A 13 4.58 0.67 -1.90
CA PHE A 13 5.41 1.63 -2.63
C PHE A 13 5.10 1.53 -4.12
N TRP A 14 4.78 2.66 -4.76
CA TRP A 14 4.28 2.71 -6.13
C TRP A 14 4.63 4.01 -6.84
N ALA A 15 4.33 4.08 -8.12
CA ALA A 15 4.44 5.31 -8.92
C ALA A 15 3.45 5.28 -10.08
N THR A 16 3.04 6.46 -10.54
CA THR A 16 2.08 6.58 -11.65
C THR A 16 2.67 6.10 -12.98
N TRP A 17 4.00 6.14 -13.11
CA TRP A 17 4.71 5.70 -14.32
C TRP A 17 5.03 4.21 -14.34
N CYS A 18 4.56 3.47 -13.37
CA CYS A 18 4.83 2.04 -13.20
C CYS A 18 3.59 1.25 -13.59
N PRO A 19 3.54 0.57 -14.76
CA PRO A 19 2.34 -0.15 -15.20
C PRO A 19 1.84 -1.21 -14.22
N PRO A 20 2.68 -2.09 -13.65
CA PRO A 20 2.18 -3.05 -12.65
C PRO A 20 1.59 -2.38 -11.41
N CYS A 21 2.12 -1.22 -11.01
CA CYS A 21 1.57 -0.45 -9.89
C CYS A 21 0.14 0.02 -10.22
N VAL A 22 -0.06 0.52 -11.43
CA VAL A 22 -1.37 0.99 -11.89
C VAL A 22 -2.37 -0.18 -11.94
N GLU A 23 -1.93 -1.33 -12.43
CA GLU A 23 -2.77 -2.52 -12.49
C GLU A 23 -3.22 -2.99 -11.10
N GLU A 24 -2.36 -2.87 -10.11
CA GLU A 24 -2.63 -3.31 -8.75
C GLU A 24 -3.60 -2.39 -8.01
N MET A 25 -3.60 -1.11 -8.33
CA MET A 25 -4.28 -0.08 -7.55
C MET A 25 -5.78 -0.36 -7.32
N PRO A 26 -6.57 -0.79 -8.34
CA PRO A 26 -7.99 -1.07 -8.09
C PRO A 26 -8.22 -2.12 -7.02
N SER A 27 -7.43 -3.18 -6.99
CA SER A 27 -7.61 -4.24 -5.98
C SER A 27 -7.22 -3.75 -4.58
N LEU A 28 -6.22 -2.87 -4.47
CA LEU A 28 -5.87 -2.24 -3.18
C LEU A 28 -7.02 -1.39 -2.66
N VAL A 29 -7.61 -0.57 -3.52
CA VAL A 29 -8.75 0.29 -3.15
C VAL A 29 -9.93 -0.56 -2.68
N GLN A 30 -10.26 -1.60 -3.43
CA GLN A 30 -11.38 -2.49 -3.09
C GLN A 30 -11.12 -3.23 -1.79
N MET A 31 -9.92 -3.74 -1.59
CA MET A 31 -9.55 -4.43 -0.36
C MET A 31 -9.67 -3.51 0.85
N GLN A 32 -9.18 -2.26 0.75
CA GLN A 32 -9.28 -1.31 1.85
C GLN A 32 -10.72 -1.02 2.22
N GLN A 33 -11.60 -0.82 1.24
CA GLN A 33 -13.02 -0.60 1.49
C GLN A 33 -13.66 -1.79 2.19
N LYS A 34 -13.29 -3.00 1.78
CA LYS A 34 -13.82 -4.23 2.35
C LYS A 34 -13.34 -4.44 3.80
N LEU A 35 -12.10 -4.09 4.11
CA LEU A 35 -11.44 -4.44 5.37
C LEU A 35 -11.21 -3.26 6.32
N LYS A 36 -11.72 -2.08 6.02
CA LYS A 36 -11.43 -0.90 6.83
C LYS A 36 -11.91 -1.01 8.28
N ASN A 37 -12.98 -1.78 8.52
CA ASN A 37 -13.51 -1.98 9.86
C ASN A 37 -12.81 -3.11 10.61
N ASP A 38 -11.87 -3.80 9.99
CA ASP A 38 -11.12 -4.91 10.56
C ASP A 38 -9.76 -4.51 11.11
N LYS A 39 -9.55 -3.21 11.31
CA LYS A 39 -8.27 -2.64 11.79
C LYS A 39 -7.13 -2.93 10.84
N ILE A 40 -7.41 -2.82 9.55
CA ILE A 40 -6.44 -2.97 8.46
C ILE A 40 -6.41 -1.67 7.68
N GLU A 41 -5.21 -1.07 7.54
CA GLU A 41 -5.04 0.21 6.85
C GLU A 41 -4.02 0.07 5.73
N VAL A 42 -4.35 0.59 4.56
CA VAL A 42 -3.40 0.71 3.45
C VAL A 42 -2.79 2.10 3.46
N LEU A 43 -1.48 2.18 3.42
CA LEU A 43 -0.75 3.41 3.18
C LEU A 43 0.03 3.23 1.87
N ALA A 44 -0.35 3.97 0.84
CA ALA A 44 0.31 3.93 -0.45
C ALA A 44 1.29 5.10 -0.56
N VAL A 45 2.57 4.78 -0.68
CA VAL A 45 3.64 5.78 -0.76
C VAL A 45 4.11 5.88 -2.20
N SER A 46 3.86 7.03 -2.83
CA SER A 46 4.29 7.30 -4.20
C SER A 46 5.71 7.85 -4.22
N VAL A 47 6.51 7.36 -5.16
CA VAL A 47 7.85 7.92 -5.43
C VAL A 47 7.84 8.86 -6.64
N ASP A 48 6.67 9.30 -7.08
CA ASP A 48 6.55 10.23 -8.20
C ASP A 48 7.26 11.55 -7.92
N VAL A 49 8.07 11.99 -8.86
CA VAL A 49 8.68 13.31 -8.81
C VAL A 49 7.68 14.37 -9.29
N ASP A 50 6.86 14.03 -10.28
CA ASP A 50 5.83 14.94 -10.82
C ASP A 50 4.59 14.92 -9.95
N GLY A 51 4.44 15.96 -9.11
CA GLY A 51 3.27 16.09 -8.23
C GLY A 51 1.96 16.25 -8.97
N SER A 52 1.98 16.86 -10.16
CA SER A 52 0.77 17.02 -10.98
C SER A 52 0.28 15.67 -11.49
N ALA A 53 1.19 14.82 -11.98
CA ALA A 53 0.84 13.49 -12.43
C ALA A 53 0.27 12.64 -11.28
N TYR A 54 0.86 12.76 -10.09
CA TYR A 54 0.40 12.07 -8.89
C TYR A 54 -1.03 12.49 -8.52
N GLN A 55 -1.30 13.79 -8.44
CA GLN A 55 -2.63 14.31 -8.09
C GLN A 55 -3.68 13.92 -9.14
N LYS A 56 -3.31 14.03 -10.41
CA LYS A 56 -4.21 13.64 -11.51
C LYS A 56 -4.58 12.17 -11.43
N PHE A 57 -3.61 11.31 -11.14
CA PHE A 57 -3.85 9.88 -11.00
C PHE A 57 -4.85 9.58 -9.87
N LEU A 58 -4.63 10.19 -8.70
CA LEU A 58 -5.52 9.96 -7.55
C LEU A 58 -6.96 10.33 -7.88
N LYS A 59 -7.14 11.41 -8.64
CA LYS A 59 -8.46 11.87 -9.06
C LYS A 59 -9.07 10.97 -10.12
N ASP A 60 -8.32 10.67 -11.19
CA ASP A 60 -8.80 9.93 -12.35
C ASP A 60 -9.18 8.49 -12.01
N TYR A 61 -8.44 7.88 -11.11
CA TYR A 61 -8.68 6.49 -10.68
C TYR A 61 -9.46 6.41 -9.38
N ASN A 62 -9.93 7.56 -8.87
CA ASN A 62 -10.75 7.61 -7.66
C ASN A 62 -10.09 6.88 -6.49
N VAL A 63 -8.80 7.15 -6.29
CA VAL A 63 -8.00 6.53 -5.23
C VAL A 63 -8.33 7.18 -3.90
N ASN A 64 -9.08 6.49 -3.06
CA ASN A 64 -9.50 6.99 -1.75
C ASN A 64 -8.74 6.33 -0.60
N LEU A 65 -7.54 5.88 -0.87
CA LEU A 65 -6.63 5.35 0.12
C LEU A 65 -5.88 6.49 0.83
N LEU A 66 -5.31 6.18 1.99
CA LEU A 66 -4.32 7.06 2.59
C LEU A 66 -3.06 7.01 1.74
N THR A 67 -2.69 8.13 1.13
CA THR A 67 -1.53 8.21 0.25
C THR A 67 -0.62 9.34 0.65
N VAL A 68 0.67 9.16 0.41
CA VAL A 68 1.66 10.20 0.55
C VAL A 68 2.62 10.13 -0.64
N ARG A 69 3.30 11.22 -0.94
CA ARG A 69 4.31 11.26 -2.00
C ARG A 69 5.67 11.53 -1.36
N ASP A 70 6.61 10.62 -1.56
CA ASP A 70 7.96 10.71 -1.02
C ASP A 70 8.93 10.95 -2.18
N VAL A 71 9.08 12.20 -2.58
CA VAL A 71 9.90 12.61 -3.74
C VAL A 71 11.34 12.19 -3.58
N GLU A 72 11.87 12.26 -2.37
CA GLU A 72 13.27 11.94 -2.10
C GLU A 72 13.52 10.45 -1.90
N GLN A 73 12.46 9.64 -1.92
CA GLN A 73 12.52 8.19 -1.79
C GLN A 73 13.20 7.72 -0.51
N ARG A 74 13.03 8.48 0.57
CA ARG A 74 13.65 8.13 1.86
C ARG A 74 13.04 6.89 2.47
N SER A 75 11.72 6.79 2.44
CA SER A 75 11.02 5.67 3.08
C SER A 75 11.29 4.35 2.34
N ASN A 76 11.22 4.35 1.02
CA ASN A 76 11.49 3.11 0.27
C ASN A 76 12.94 2.66 0.40
N GLN A 77 13.88 3.59 0.50
CA GLN A 77 15.29 3.25 0.73
C GLN A 77 15.49 2.60 2.08
N LEU A 78 14.80 3.07 3.12
CA LEU A 78 14.86 2.47 4.45
C LEU A 78 14.40 1.01 4.45
N TYR A 79 13.45 0.67 3.58
CA TYR A 79 12.96 -0.71 3.43
C TYR A 79 13.75 -1.50 2.38
N GLY A 80 14.70 -0.87 1.68
CA GLY A 80 15.47 -1.51 0.63
C GLY A 80 14.68 -1.75 -0.64
N THR A 81 13.66 -0.93 -0.90
CA THR A 81 12.79 -1.07 -2.07
C THR A 81 13.39 -0.33 -3.25
N PHE A 82 13.73 -1.05 -4.31
CA PHE A 82 14.27 -0.48 -5.54
C PHE A 82 13.48 -0.89 -6.77
N LYS A 83 12.51 -1.79 -6.63
CA LYS A 83 11.58 -2.23 -7.68
C LYS A 83 10.17 -1.92 -7.24
N PHE A 84 9.29 -1.58 -8.18
CA PHE A 84 7.91 -1.21 -7.87
C PHE A 84 6.94 -2.08 -8.67
N PRO A 85 5.80 -2.45 -8.08
CA PRO A 85 5.41 -2.17 -6.69
C PRO A 85 6.06 -3.15 -5.73
N GLU A 86 6.26 -2.72 -4.50
CA GLU A 86 6.59 -3.60 -3.38
C GLU A 86 5.68 -3.25 -2.22
N THR A 87 5.24 -4.26 -1.47
CA THR A 87 4.30 -4.07 -0.36
C THR A 87 4.78 -4.82 0.86
N TYR A 88 4.70 -4.16 1.99
CA TYR A 88 5.12 -4.71 3.28
C TYR A 88 3.90 -4.81 4.20
N ILE A 89 3.75 -5.96 4.85
CA ILE A 89 2.69 -6.17 5.83
C ILE A 89 3.31 -6.04 7.22
N ILE A 90 2.82 -5.07 7.98
CA ILE A 90 3.33 -4.74 9.30
C ILE A 90 2.19 -4.98 10.30
N ASP A 91 2.45 -5.75 11.35
CA ASP A 91 1.39 -6.10 12.30
C ASP A 91 1.09 -4.98 13.30
N GLN A 92 0.15 -5.25 14.22
CA GLN A 92 -0.31 -4.27 15.21
C GLN A 92 0.80 -3.80 16.15
N ASN A 93 1.85 -4.58 16.28
CA ASN A 93 2.99 -4.26 17.15
C ASN A 93 4.13 -3.58 16.39
N GLY A 94 3.94 -3.31 15.10
CA GLY A 94 4.95 -2.68 14.28
C GLY A 94 5.99 -3.63 13.73
N VAL A 95 5.73 -4.94 13.75
CA VAL A 95 6.65 -5.96 13.27
C VAL A 95 6.35 -6.29 11.81
N LEU A 96 7.39 -6.28 10.97
CA LEU A 96 7.28 -6.68 9.57
C LEU A 96 7.02 -8.18 9.49
N ARG A 97 5.87 -8.56 8.90
CA ARG A 97 5.43 -9.95 8.83
C ARG A 97 5.61 -10.57 7.46
N ARG A 98 5.50 -9.78 6.40
CA ARG A 98 5.59 -10.30 5.03
C ARG A 98 5.90 -9.20 4.04
N LYS A 99 6.58 -9.57 2.94
CA LYS A 99 6.90 -8.69 1.82
C LYS A 99 6.35 -9.32 0.54
N PHE A 100 5.69 -8.50 -0.27
CA PHE A 100 5.24 -8.89 -1.62
C PHE A 100 6.04 -8.09 -2.64
N ILE A 101 6.59 -8.76 -3.64
CA ILE A 101 7.32 -8.14 -4.74
C ILE A 101 6.49 -8.26 -6.01
N GLY A 102 6.26 -7.14 -6.69
CA GLY A 102 5.44 -7.09 -7.90
C GLY A 102 3.96 -6.90 -7.62
N ALA A 103 3.17 -6.84 -8.68
CA ALA A 103 1.73 -6.62 -8.58
C ALA A 103 1.03 -7.83 -7.98
N VAL A 104 0.05 -7.54 -7.12
CA VAL A 104 -0.72 -8.56 -6.39
C VAL A 104 -2.20 -8.23 -6.56
N ASP A 105 -3.03 -9.24 -6.68
CA ASP A 105 -4.48 -9.08 -6.58
C ASP A 105 -4.85 -9.17 -5.10
N TRP A 106 -5.15 -8.02 -4.50
CA TRP A 106 -5.41 -7.89 -3.06
C TRP A 106 -6.79 -8.40 -2.65
N ASN A 107 -7.62 -8.82 -3.60
CA ASN A 107 -8.95 -9.36 -3.34
C ASN A 107 -9.00 -10.89 -3.31
N THR A 108 -7.88 -11.58 -3.44
CA THR A 108 -7.87 -13.04 -3.34
C THR A 108 -8.24 -13.48 -1.92
N PRO A 109 -9.00 -14.57 -1.78
CA PRO A 109 -9.39 -15.06 -0.45
C PRO A 109 -8.19 -15.35 0.46
N GLU A 110 -7.11 -15.86 -0.09
CA GLU A 110 -5.90 -16.19 0.69
C GLU A 110 -5.31 -14.96 1.36
N ILE A 111 -5.18 -13.87 0.61
CA ILE A 111 -4.61 -12.63 1.14
C ILE A 111 -5.56 -11.97 2.12
N VAL A 112 -6.85 -11.90 1.79
CA VAL A 112 -7.86 -11.32 2.67
C VAL A 112 -7.90 -12.07 4.01
N ASP A 113 -7.91 -13.40 3.96
CA ASP A 113 -7.92 -14.23 5.18
C ASP A 113 -6.64 -14.04 5.99
N TYR A 114 -5.49 -13.95 5.32
CA TYR A 114 -4.21 -13.71 5.98
C TYR A 114 -4.24 -12.39 6.76
N LEU A 115 -4.70 -11.32 6.13
CA LEU A 115 -4.76 -9.99 6.77
C LEU A 115 -5.75 -9.99 7.94
N LYS A 116 -6.91 -10.62 7.78
CA LYS A 116 -7.90 -10.72 8.85
C LYS A 116 -7.35 -11.48 10.05
N LYS A 117 -6.60 -12.56 9.83
CA LYS A 117 -5.98 -13.32 10.91
C LYS A 117 -4.96 -12.50 11.67
N LEU A 118 -4.14 -11.70 10.95
CA LEU A 118 -3.20 -10.82 11.60
C LEU A 118 -3.90 -9.76 12.45
N ALA A 119 -5.05 -9.29 12.00
CA ALA A 119 -5.79 -8.21 12.66
C ALA A 119 -6.67 -8.69 13.83
N SER A 120 -6.88 -10.00 13.95
CA SER A 120 -7.75 -10.55 15.00
C SER A 120 -7.08 -10.61 16.36
#